data_26f021c32bc46ab4e5de3ce3a367f67b
#
_entry.id   26f021c32bc46ab4e5de3ce3a367f67b
#
_cell.length_a   1.000
_cell.length_b   1.000
_cell.length_c   1.000
_cell.angle_alpha   90.00
_cell.angle_beta   90.00
_cell.angle_gamma   90.00
#
_symmetry.space_group_name_H-M   'P 1'
#
loop_
_entity.id
_entity.type
_entity.pdbx_description
1 polymer ?
#
loop_
_entity_poly.entity_id
_entity_poly.type
_entity_poly.pdbx_seq_one_letter_code
_entity_poly.pdbx_strand_id
1 'polypeptide(L)'
;MAKKQFKSESKRLLDLMINSIYTHKEIFLREIISNASDAIDKLCFISLTDDKVGLDRGDFKIVLKPDKESRTLTITDNGIGMNKDDLENNLGTIASSGSLKFKQSMEEKQDDIDIIGQFGVGFYSAFMVAKKITVNTKKYGEDTAYCWQSSGADGYTISEIEKENAGTEIILEIKDNTDDENYDEFLEQYRIQGLVKKYSDYIRYPIVMDMTKSRVKEETKDSDKPEYEDYTETVTLNSMIPLWQRRKKDVTQEEYDKFYSEKFMAMDKPLKTIVTSVEGVVTYKALLFIPSVAPYDYYTKEYKKGLQLYSSGVLIMDNCEELLPEHFRFVKGIVDSADLSLNISREMLQHDRHLITIAQNIEKKIKNELTSMLQNDRENYEKFFNAFGRQLKYGVVSDYGMHKEELQDLIMFYSSSEKKLVTLSEYVDRMKEDQKFIYFATGENAAAIDTLPQTELIRSKGYEILYCTEEIDEFTLQSLMTYKEKKFCSAMNDDLGIETEENKDDEENKDALLTFVKETLGDKVSEVTASKKLVSHPVCLTAKGGISFEMEKYFNSVQPDANMKAQRVLELNLSHPAVKKMEEFIKSDVDRAKKYAEVLYSQALLIAGLPLENPSEYTDLVCSIM
;
A
#
# COMPACT_ATOMS: atom_id res chain seq x y z
N MET A 1 12.22 -49.00 -21.26
CA MET A 1 11.38 -49.02 -20.02
C MET A 1 9.99 -48.53 -20.41
N ALA A 2 8.93 -49.28 -20.13
CA ALA A 2 7.57 -48.82 -20.39
C ALA A 2 7.18 -47.74 -19.39
N LYS A 3 6.74 -46.58 -19.86
CA LYS A 3 6.19 -45.49 -19.04
C LYS A 3 4.90 -46.02 -18.39
N LYS A 4 4.84 -46.06 -17.05
CA LYS A 4 3.63 -46.36 -16.30
C LYS A 4 2.88 -45.08 -15.97
N GLN A 5 1.57 -45.07 -16.16
CA GLN A 5 0.70 -43.94 -15.75
C GLN A 5 0.46 -44.01 -14.24
N PHE A 6 0.34 -42.84 -13.60
CA PHE A 6 -0.12 -42.73 -12.22
C PHE A 6 -1.59 -43.19 -12.10
N LYS A 7 -1.92 -43.92 -11.05
CA LYS A 7 -3.32 -44.22 -10.71
C LYS A 7 -3.79 -43.17 -9.70
N SER A 8 -5.00 -42.64 -9.88
CA SER A 8 -5.61 -41.68 -8.95
C SER A 8 -6.73 -42.34 -8.13
N GLU A 9 -6.81 -42.00 -6.85
CA GLU A 9 -7.96 -42.30 -5.98
C GLU A 9 -8.91 -41.12 -6.03
N SER A 10 -9.95 -41.16 -6.87
CA SER A 10 -10.86 -40.05 -7.14
C SER A 10 -11.52 -39.50 -5.87
N LYS A 11 -11.90 -40.37 -4.90
CA LYS A 11 -12.48 -39.97 -3.63
C LYS A 11 -11.54 -39.07 -2.82
N ARG A 12 -10.28 -39.49 -2.68
CA ARG A 12 -9.26 -38.74 -1.91
C ARG A 12 -8.87 -37.44 -2.59
N LEU A 13 -8.84 -37.43 -3.93
CA LEU A 13 -8.60 -36.19 -4.68
C LEU A 13 -9.72 -35.20 -4.47
N LEU A 14 -10.98 -35.63 -4.51
CA LEU A 14 -12.13 -34.76 -4.27
C LEU A 14 -12.11 -34.20 -2.84
N ASP A 15 -11.80 -35.03 -1.82
CA ASP A 15 -11.66 -34.57 -0.45
C ASP A 15 -10.55 -33.55 -0.29
N LEU A 16 -9.40 -33.72 -0.94
CA LEU A 16 -8.31 -32.74 -0.95
C LEU A 16 -8.74 -31.44 -1.65
N MET A 17 -9.49 -31.51 -2.73
CA MET A 17 -10.02 -30.35 -3.44
C MET A 17 -11.01 -29.55 -2.59
N ILE A 18 -11.92 -30.23 -1.92
CA ILE A 18 -12.92 -29.58 -1.06
C ILE A 18 -12.27 -28.91 0.15
N ASN A 19 -11.27 -29.57 0.77
CA ASN A 19 -10.76 -29.16 2.09
C ASN A 19 -9.41 -28.44 2.05
N SER A 20 -8.71 -28.36 0.90
CA SER A 20 -7.33 -27.86 0.86
C SER A 20 -7.02 -26.86 -0.25
N ILE A 21 -7.88 -26.72 -1.27
CA ILE A 21 -7.61 -25.81 -2.39
C ILE A 21 -7.98 -24.37 -2.04
N TYR A 22 -9.10 -24.18 -1.35
CA TYR A 22 -9.62 -22.86 -1.03
C TYR A 22 -9.44 -22.56 0.45
N THR A 23 -8.92 -21.35 0.74
CA THR A 23 -8.69 -20.89 2.12
C THR A 23 -10.00 -20.42 2.77
N HIS A 24 -10.91 -19.85 1.99
CA HIS A 24 -12.17 -19.28 2.46
C HIS A 24 -13.38 -19.98 1.85
N LYS A 25 -14.30 -20.45 2.69
CA LYS A 25 -15.52 -21.15 2.24
C LYS A 25 -16.43 -20.31 1.37
N GLU A 26 -16.50 -19.01 1.64
CA GLU A 26 -17.35 -18.04 0.92
C GLU A 26 -17.06 -17.97 -0.59
N ILE A 27 -15.91 -18.46 -1.03
CA ILE A 27 -15.50 -18.51 -2.44
C ILE A 27 -16.39 -19.39 -3.30
N PHE A 28 -17.11 -20.36 -2.70
CA PHE A 28 -18.03 -21.21 -3.45
C PHE A 28 -19.03 -20.40 -4.31
N LEU A 29 -19.53 -19.27 -3.76
CA LEU A 29 -20.52 -18.46 -4.48
C LEU A 29 -19.88 -17.77 -5.69
N ARG A 30 -18.66 -17.29 -5.57
CA ARG A 30 -17.87 -16.74 -6.70
C ARG A 30 -17.71 -17.76 -7.81
N GLU A 31 -17.32 -18.98 -7.48
CA GLU A 31 -17.06 -20.03 -8.47
C GLU A 31 -18.34 -20.44 -9.21
N ILE A 32 -19.45 -20.60 -8.49
CA ILE A 32 -20.75 -20.96 -9.12
C ILE A 32 -21.27 -19.82 -10.00
N ILE A 33 -21.17 -18.57 -9.54
CA ILE A 33 -21.57 -17.40 -10.35
C ILE A 33 -20.69 -17.28 -11.60
N SER A 34 -19.39 -17.54 -11.49
CA SER A 34 -18.47 -17.53 -12.64
C SER A 34 -18.85 -18.60 -13.68
N ASN A 35 -19.19 -19.81 -13.23
CA ASN A 35 -19.65 -20.87 -14.11
C ASN A 35 -20.99 -20.53 -14.78
N ALA A 36 -21.92 -19.90 -14.07
CA ALA A 36 -23.17 -19.41 -14.60
C ALA A 36 -22.95 -18.33 -15.68
N SER A 37 -22.04 -17.39 -15.42
CA SER A 37 -21.62 -16.37 -16.40
C SER A 37 -21.06 -16.99 -17.67
N ASP A 38 -20.15 -17.97 -17.55
CA ASP A 38 -19.57 -18.69 -18.68
C ASP A 38 -20.65 -19.46 -19.49
N ALA A 39 -21.65 -20.03 -18.82
CA ALA A 39 -22.75 -20.71 -19.48
C ALA A 39 -23.62 -19.74 -20.27
N ILE A 40 -23.83 -18.53 -19.75
CA ILE A 40 -24.56 -17.47 -20.45
C ILE A 40 -23.73 -16.93 -21.62
N ASP A 41 -22.40 -16.70 -21.45
CA ASP A 41 -21.53 -16.25 -22.54
C ASP A 41 -21.59 -17.17 -23.74
N LYS A 42 -21.62 -18.50 -23.52
CA LYS A 42 -21.76 -19.50 -24.60
C LYS A 42 -23.07 -19.37 -25.34
N LEU A 43 -24.21 -19.20 -24.65
CA LEU A 43 -25.52 -19.05 -25.30
C LEU A 43 -25.65 -17.68 -25.95
N CYS A 44 -25.15 -16.64 -25.34
CA CYS A 44 -25.11 -15.28 -25.88
C CYS A 44 -24.30 -15.26 -27.21
N PHE A 45 -23.16 -15.99 -27.27
CA PHE A 45 -22.42 -16.13 -28.51
C PHE A 45 -23.24 -16.85 -29.62
N ILE A 46 -23.95 -17.92 -29.27
CA ILE A 46 -24.81 -18.63 -30.21
C ILE A 46 -25.95 -17.73 -30.70
N SER A 47 -26.52 -16.89 -29.83
CA SER A 47 -27.61 -15.96 -30.19
C SER A 47 -27.21 -14.91 -31.23
N LEU A 48 -25.89 -14.67 -31.45
CA LEU A 48 -25.44 -13.78 -32.52
C LEU A 48 -25.69 -14.34 -33.92
N THR A 49 -25.89 -15.66 -34.05
CA THR A 49 -26.05 -16.37 -35.33
C THR A 49 -27.30 -17.22 -35.40
N ASP A 50 -27.99 -17.45 -34.28
CA ASP A 50 -29.20 -18.28 -34.19
C ASP A 50 -30.35 -17.52 -33.50
N ASP A 51 -31.25 -16.95 -34.30
CA ASP A 51 -32.44 -16.22 -33.82
C ASP A 51 -33.43 -17.08 -33.00
N LYS A 52 -33.27 -18.41 -33.02
CA LYS A 52 -34.15 -19.33 -32.25
C LYS A 52 -33.85 -19.31 -30.76
N VAL A 53 -32.72 -18.73 -30.35
CA VAL A 53 -32.41 -18.51 -28.91
C VAL A 53 -33.51 -17.70 -28.25
N GLY A 54 -34.08 -16.71 -28.98
CA GLY A 54 -35.23 -15.93 -28.52
C GLY A 54 -35.01 -15.10 -27.27
N LEU A 55 -33.73 -14.87 -26.88
CA LEU A 55 -33.33 -14.04 -25.76
C LEU A 55 -32.51 -12.87 -26.28
N ASP A 56 -32.87 -11.66 -25.87
CA ASP A 56 -32.06 -10.49 -26.05
C ASP A 56 -30.96 -10.41 -24.97
N ARG A 57 -29.94 -9.63 -25.22
CA ARG A 57 -28.82 -9.47 -24.26
C ARG A 57 -29.27 -9.04 -22.86
N GLY A 58 -30.39 -8.32 -22.75
CA GLY A 58 -30.97 -7.87 -21.47
C GLY A 58 -31.74 -8.94 -20.71
N ASP A 59 -32.08 -10.08 -21.37
CA ASP A 59 -32.86 -11.17 -20.75
C ASP A 59 -31.96 -12.15 -19.99
N PHE A 60 -30.65 -12.15 -20.29
CA PHE A 60 -29.69 -13.01 -19.61
C PHE A 60 -29.50 -12.55 -18.17
N LYS A 61 -29.58 -13.48 -17.22
CA LYS A 61 -29.43 -13.19 -15.77
C LYS A 61 -29.06 -14.42 -14.95
N ILE A 62 -28.55 -14.16 -13.79
CA ILE A 62 -28.30 -15.14 -12.73
C ILE A 62 -29.23 -14.81 -11.57
N VAL A 63 -29.99 -15.79 -11.09
CA VAL A 63 -30.96 -15.63 -10.01
C VAL A 63 -30.47 -16.36 -8.78
N LEU A 64 -30.42 -15.69 -7.65
CA LEU A 64 -30.09 -16.26 -6.34
C LEU A 64 -31.35 -16.31 -5.50
N LYS A 65 -31.64 -17.47 -4.90
CA LYS A 65 -32.82 -17.67 -4.03
C LYS A 65 -32.41 -18.44 -2.77
N PRO A 66 -32.13 -17.75 -1.68
CA PRO A 66 -31.98 -18.39 -0.38
C PRO A 66 -33.35 -18.76 0.20
N ASP A 67 -33.42 -19.92 0.84
CA ASP A 67 -34.58 -20.38 1.58
C ASP A 67 -34.10 -20.93 2.96
N LYS A 68 -34.47 -20.20 4.01
CA LYS A 68 -34.09 -20.54 5.39
C LYS A 68 -34.85 -21.75 5.94
N GLU A 69 -36.09 -21.94 5.51
CA GLU A 69 -36.92 -23.03 6.03
C GLU A 69 -36.45 -24.39 5.49
N SER A 70 -36.15 -24.47 4.21
CA SER A 70 -35.59 -25.66 3.59
C SER A 70 -34.08 -25.76 3.70
N ARG A 71 -33.41 -24.72 4.24
CA ARG A 71 -31.93 -24.60 4.32
C ARG A 71 -31.27 -24.76 2.96
N THR A 72 -31.82 -24.14 1.91
CA THR A 72 -31.29 -24.23 0.55
C THR A 72 -30.90 -22.88 0.01
N LEU A 73 -29.81 -22.86 -0.78
CA LEU A 73 -29.47 -21.76 -1.65
C LEU A 73 -29.55 -22.24 -3.10
N THR A 74 -30.45 -21.65 -3.86
CA THR A 74 -30.63 -21.97 -5.29
C THR A 74 -29.99 -20.89 -6.16
N ILE A 75 -29.17 -21.33 -7.12
CA ILE A 75 -28.53 -20.47 -8.13
C ILE A 75 -29.00 -20.93 -9.49
N THR A 76 -29.62 -20.03 -10.25
CA THR A 76 -30.20 -20.34 -11.59
C THR A 76 -29.61 -19.41 -12.64
N ASP A 77 -29.15 -19.97 -13.75
CA ASP A 77 -28.79 -19.25 -14.97
C ASP A 77 -29.70 -19.65 -16.14
N ASN A 78 -29.87 -18.75 -17.08
CA ASN A 78 -30.51 -19.00 -18.36
C ASN A 78 -29.50 -19.10 -19.50
N GLY A 79 -28.35 -19.75 -19.22
CA GLY A 79 -27.31 -20.03 -20.18
C GLY A 79 -27.55 -21.26 -21.04
N ILE A 80 -26.48 -21.79 -21.65
CA ILE A 80 -26.56 -22.91 -22.63
C ILE A 80 -27.07 -24.22 -22.03
N GLY A 81 -26.96 -24.45 -20.72
CA GLY A 81 -27.30 -25.71 -20.06
C GLY A 81 -26.36 -26.87 -20.43
N MET A 82 -26.73 -28.07 -19.98
CA MET A 82 -25.92 -29.29 -20.16
C MET A 82 -26.82 -30.46 -20.52
N ASN A 83 -26.33 -31.34 -21.40
CA ASN A 83 -26.91 -32.66 -21.62
C ASN A 83 -26.23 -33.73 -20.73
N LYS A 84 -26.59 -34.99 -20.89
CA LYS A 84 -26.03 -36.08 -20.09
C LYS A 84 -24.53 -36.23 -20.23
N ASP A 85 -24.02 -36.16 -21.45
CA ASP A 85 -22.56 -36.26 -21.71
C ASP A 85 -21.82 -35.07 -21.14
N ASP A 86 -22.38 -33.85 -21.20
CA ASP A 86 -21.83 -32.65 -20.60
C ASP A 86 -21.76 -32.78 -19.06
N LEU A 87 -22.80 -33.34 -18.42
CA LEU A 87 -22.82 -33.60 -16.97
C LEU A 87 -21.74 -34.60 -16.56
N GLU A 88 -21.59 -35.71 -17.29
CA GLU A 88 -20.54 -36.71 -17.02
C GLU A 88 -19.14 -36.15 -17.22
N ASN A 89 -18.94 -35.33 -18.27
CA ASN A 89 -17.65 -34.76 -18.61
C ASN A 89 -17.24 -33.56 -17.76
N ASN A 90 -18.18 -32.70 -17.34
CA ASN A 90 -17.91 -31.44 -16.66
C ASN A 90 -18.11 -31.52 -15.14
N LEU A 91 -19.09 -32.32 -14.65
CA LEU A 91 -19.37 -32.50 -13.23
C LEU A 91 -18.96 -33.89 -12.72
N GLY A 92 -18.89 -34.89 -13.59
CA GLY A 92 -18.46 -36.26 -13.24
C GLY A 92 -16.96 -36.48 -13.39
N THR A 93 -16.26 -35.61 -14.08
CA THR A 93 -14.81 -35.69 -14.31
C THR A 93 -14.09 -34.53 -13.63
N ILE A 94 -13.27 -34.84 -12.62
CA ILE A 94 -12.49 -33.84 -11.87
C ILE A 94 -11.44 -33.20 -12.78
N ALA A 95 -11.30 -31.86 -12.67
CA ALA A 95 -10.38 -31.04 -13.49
C ALA A 95 -10.66 -31.05 -15.00
N SER A 96 -11.92 -31.23 -15.40
CA SER A 96 -12.39 -31.10 -16.79
C SER A 96 -13.18 -29.80 -16.94
N SER A 97 -12.69 -28.85 -17.73
CA SER A 97 -13.39 -27.58 -17.99
C SER A 97 -14.02 -27.58 -19.38
N GLY A 98 -15.35 -27.58 -19.44
CA GLY A 98 -16.12 -27.38 -20.68
C GLY A 98 -15.96 -25.94 -21.22
N SER A 99 -15.70 -24.98 -20.37
CA SER A 99 -15.43 -23.59 -20.75
C SER A 99 -14.08 -23.43 -21.43
N LEU A 100 -13.04 -24.09 -20.92
CA LEU A 100 -11.73 -24.08 -21.58
C LEU A 100 -11.75 -24.76 -22.96
N LYS A 101 -12.44 -25.89 -23.09
CA LYS A 101 -12.62 -26.57 -24.38
C LYS A 101 -13.35 -25.67 -25.39
N PHE A 102 -14.36 -24.95 -24.93
CA PHE A 102 -15.11 -24.00 -25.77
C PHE A 102 -14.19 -22.84 -26.22
N LYS A 103 -13.41 -22.24 -25.31
CA LYS A 103 -12.42 -21.19 -25.62
C LYS A 103 -11.43 -21.66 -26.70
N GLN A 104 -10.83 -22.82 -26.51
CA GLN A 104 -9.89 -23.39 -27.50
C GLN A 104 -10.53 -23.58 -28.89
N SER A 105 -11.79 -24.02 -28.93
CA SER A 105 -12.52 -24.16 -30.23
C SER A 105 -12.84 -22.81 -30.88
N MET A 106 -12.89 -21.71 -30.10
CA MET A 106 -13.16 -20.36 -30.62
C MET A 106 -11.85 -19.68 -31.05
N GLU A 107 -10.73 -19.88 -30.32
CA GLU A 107 -9.39 -19.40 -30.72
C GLU A 107 -9.00 -19.95 -32.11
N GLU A 108 -9.34 -21.20 -32.40
CA GLU A 108 -9.17 -21.78 -33.75
C GLU A 108 -9.99 -21.03 -34.83
N LYS A 109 -11.10 -20.35 -34.44
CA LYS A 109 -11.95 -19.54 -35.33
C LYS A 109 -11.62 -18.05 -35.33
N GLN A 110 -10.57 -17.62 -34.62
CA GLN A 110 -10.16 -16.21 -34.42
C GLN A 110 -11.19 -15.34 -33.66
N ASP A 111 -12.07 -15.95 -32.88
CA ASP A 111 -13.00 -15.24 -32.01
C ASP A 111 -12.47 -15.22 -30.57
N ASP A 112 -12.27 -14.04 -30.02
CA ASP A 112 -11.75 -13.87 -28.65
C ASP A 112 -12.93 -13.82 -27.66
N ILE A 113 -13.09 -14.89 -26.86
CA ILE A 113 -14.10 -14.99 -25.82
C ILE A 113 -13.39 -15.06 -24.46
N ASP A 114 -13.71 -14.10 -23.61
CA ASP A 114 -13.17 -13.99 -22.27
C ASP A 114 -13.95 -14.93 -21.31
N ILE A 115 -13.38 -16.09 -21.03
CA ILE A 115 -13.95 -17.15 -20.19
C ILE A 115 -13.29 -17.14 -18.80
N ILE A 116 -14.11 -17.21 -17.75
CA ILE A 116 -13.68 -17.16 -16.36
C ILE A 116 -13.24 -18.55 -15.87
N GLY A 117 -14.04 -19.60 -16.08
CA GLY A 117 -13.88 -20.95 -15.53
C GLY A 117 -12.91 -21.85 -16.31
N GLN A 118 -11.61 -21.80 -16.02
CA GLN A 118 -10.57 -22.51 -16.79
C GLN A 118 -10.15 -23.86 -16.18
N PHE A 119 -10.28 -24.07 -14.87
CA PHE A 119 -9.66 -25.20 -14.17
C PHE A 119 -10.55 -26.43 -14.00
N GLY A 120 -11.87 -26.30 -14.13
CA GLY A 120 -12.83 -27.42 -13.98
C GLY A 120 -12.91 -27.97 -12.55
N VAL A 121 -12.59 -27.17 -11.54
CA VAL A 121 -12.63 -27.56 -10.11
C VAL A 121 -13.51 -26.64 -9.28
N GLY A 122 -13.83 -25.43 -9.77
CA GLY A 122 -14.57 -24.41 -9.01
C GLY A 122 -15.94 -24.90 -8.51
N PHE A 123 -16.65 -25.72 -9.30
CA PHE A 123 -17.93 -26.29 -8.92
C PHE A 123 -17.86 -27.07 -7.59
N TYR A 124 -16.79 -27.82 -7.35
CA TYR A 124 -16.67 -28.65 -6.16
C TYR A 124 -16.47 -27.84 -4.86
N SER A 125 -16.13 -26.56 -4.96
CA SER A 125 -16.09 -25.65 -3.80
C SER A 125 -17.45 -25.56 -3.08
N ALA A 126 -18.55 -25.81 -3.79
CA ALA A 126 -19.90 -25.87 -3.21
C ALA A 126 -20.04 -26.90 -2.09
N PHE A 127 -19.28 -28.01 -2.12
CA PHE A 127 -19.28 -29.01 -1.05
C PHE A 127 -18.60 -28.51 0.24
N MET A 128 -17.92 -27.39 0.22
CA MET A 128 -17.42 -26.75 1.47
C MET A 128 -18.59 -26.32 2.35
N VAL A 129 -19.72 -25.91 1.75
CA VAL A 129 -20.89 -25.33 2.44
C VAL A 129 -22.14 -26.21 2.33
N ALA A 130 -22.26 -27.06 1.30
CA ALA A 130 -23.41 -27.90 1.06
C ALA A 130 -23.17 -29.35 1.47
N LYS A 131 -24.19 -29.98 2.08
CA LYS A 131 -24.22 -31.42 2.37
C LYS A 131 -24.70 -32.25 1.17
N LYS A 132 -25.47 -31.62 0.28
CA LYS A 132 -25.94 -32.21 -0.97
C LYS A 132 -26.10 -31.12 -2.03
N ILE A 133 -25.76 -31.45 -3.26
CA ILE A 133 -25.92 -30.60 -4.43
C ILE A 133 -26.81 -31.28 -5.44
N THR A 134 -27.82 -30.55 -5.91
CA THR A 134 -28.70 -30.97 -7.00
C THR A 134 -28.53 -29.98 -8.15
N VAL A 135 -28.30 -30.50 -9.38
CA VAL A 135 -28.18 -29.70 -10.60
C VAL A 135 -29.25 -30.12 -11.59
N ASN A 136 -30.23 -29.27 -11.82
CA ASN A 136 -31.29 -29.46 -12.83
C ASN A 136 -30.92 -28.65 -14.08
N THR A 137 -30.73 -29.29 -15.22
CA THR A 137 -30.25 -28.62 -16.42
C THR A 137 -30.87 -29.13 -17.68
N LYS A 138 -31.06 -28.22 -18.67
CA LYS A 138 -31.51 -28.53 -20.03
C LYS A 138 -30.59 -27.80 -21.00
N LYS A 139 -30.01 -28.54 -21.95
CA LYS A 139 -29.16 -27.97 -22.98
C LYS A 139 -29.98 -27.29 -24.06
N TYR A 140 -29.56 -26.11 -24.51
CA TYR A 140 -30.18 -25.42 -25.63
C TYR A 140 -30.20 -26.30 -26.88
N GLY A 141 -31.37 -26.37 -27.54
CA GLY A 141 -31.58 -27.16 -28.75
C GLY A 141 -31.89 -28.64 -28.51
N GLU A 142 -31.95 -29.08 -27.25
CA GLU A 142 -32.30 -30.46 -26.88
C GLU A 142 -33.64 -30.50 -26.12
N ASP A 143 -34.39 -31.59 -26.28
CA ASP A 143 -35.71 -31.76 -25.64
C ASP A 143 -35.61 -32.32 -24.22
N THR A 144 -34.61 -33.14 -23.95
CA THR A 144 -34.44 -33.84 -22.68
C THR A 144 -33.66 -33.00 -21.66
N ALA A 145 -34.18 -32.94 -20.44
CA ALA A 145 -33.52 -32.32 -19.29
C ALA A 145 -33.03 -33.38 -18.30
N TYR A 146 -32.02 -33.04 -17.53
CA TYR A 146 -31.38 -33.96 -16.61
C TYR A 146 -31.21 -33.36 -15.22
N CYS A 147 -31.31 -34.23 -14.20
CA CYS A 147 -31.00 -33.94 -12.81
C CYS A 147 -29.74 -34.71 -12.40
N TRP A 148 -28.68 -34.02 -12.02
CA TRP A 148 -27.48 -34.58 -11.41
C TRP A 148 -27.53 -34.32 -9.90
N GLN A 149 -27.22 -35.34 -9.10
CA GLN A 149 -27.18 -35.20 -7.64
C GLN A 149 -25.93 -35.85 -7.05
N SER A 150 -25.35 -35.20 -6.04
CA SER A 150 -24.23 -35.75 -5.28
C SER A 150 -24.22 -35.22 -3.84
N SER A 151 -23.74 -36.04 -2.91
CA SER A 151 -23.44 -35.67 -1.52
C SER A 151 -21.92 -35.60 -1.26
N GLY A 152 -21.09 -35.48 -2.30
CA GLY A 152 -19.64 -35.38 -2.23
C GLY A 152 -18.91 -36.62 -2.75
N ALA A 153 -17.93 -37.11 -2.00
CA ALA A 153 -16.98 -38.12 -2.46
C ALA A 153 -17.57 -39.52 -2.74
N ASP A 154 -18.83 -39.77 -2.41
CA ASP A 154 -19.49 -41.08 -2.61
C ASP A 154 -20.04 -41.27 -4.05
N GLY A 155 -19.87 -40.28 -4.91
CA GLY A 155 -20.32 -40.35 -6.30
C GLY A 155 -21.54 -39.48 -6.60
N TYR A 156 -22.13 -39.70 -7.77
CA TYR A 156 -23.28 -38.95 -8.24
C TYR A 156 -24.29 -39.83 -8.98
N THR A 157 -25.50 -39.32 -9.14
CA THR A 157 -26.57 -39.94 -9.95
C THR A 157 -27.02 -38.96 -10.99
N ILE A 158 -27.46 -39.47 -12.19
CA ILE A 158 -28.10 -38.70 -13.24
C ILE A 158 -29.43 -39.35 -13.56
N SER A 159 -30.50 -38.54 -13.63
CA SER A 159 -31.83 -38.97 -14.01
C SER A 159 -32.45 -37.94 -14.97
N GLU A 160 -33.36 -38.39 -15.80
CA GLU A 160 -34.15 -37.51 -16.66
C GLU A 160 -35.22 -36.79 -15.83
N ILE A 161 -35.48 -35.53 -16.18
CA ILE A 161 -36.49 -34.67 -15.56
C ILE A 161 -37.22 -33.86 -16.63
N GLU A 162 -38.34 -33.23 -16.25
CA GLU A 162 -39.00 -32.21 -17.08
C GLU A 162 -38.49 -30.81 -16.71
N LYS A 163 -38.05 -30.03 -17.69
CA LYS A 163 -37.64 -28.62 -17.57
C LYS A 163 -37.99 -27.92 -18.88
N GLU A 164 -38.72 -26.81 -18.81
CA GLU A 164 -39.20 -26.11 -20.01
C GLU A 164 -38.07 -25.42 -20.75
N ASN A 165 -37.32 -24.55 -20.05
CA ASN A 165 -36.33 -23.67 -20.65
C ASN A 165 -34.90 -24.20 -20.51
N ALA A 166 -34.04 -23.87 -21.47
CA ALA A 166 -32.62 -24.09 -21.39
C ALA A 166 -32.01 -23.34 -20.19
N GLY A 167 -30.85 -23.81 -19.71
CA GLY A 167 -30.15 -23.24 -18.57
C GLY A 167 -29.97 -24.23 -17.43
N THR A 168 -29.35 -23.77 -16.35
CA THR A 168 -28.99 -24.61 -15.21
C THR A 168 -29.52 -24.02 -13.90
N GLU A 169 -30.04 -24.89 -13.04
CA GLU A 169 -30.45 -24.59 -11.68
C GLU A 169 -29.62 -25.44 -10.71
N ILE A 170 -28.86 -24.83 -9.82
CA ILE A 170 -28.03 -25.49 -8.80
C ILE A 170 -28.69 -25.25 -7.45
N ILE A 171 -29.08 -26.32 -6.77
CA ILE A 171 -29.68 -26.28 -5.44
C ILE A 171 -28.65 -26.83 -4.43
N LEU A 172 -28.21 -26.00 -3.50
CA LEU A 172 -27.28 -26.33 -2.43
C LEU A 172 -28.07 -26.56 -1.12
N GLU A 173 -28.13 -27.79 -0.64
CA GLU A 173 -28.61 -28.07 0.72
C GLU A 173 -27.49 -27.71 1.71
N ILE A 174 -27.63 -26.60 2.40
CA ILE A 174 -26.61 -26.03 3.27
C ILE A 174 -26.41 -26.93 4.51
N LYS A 175 -25.13 -27.12 4.90
CA LYS A 175 -24.73 -27.88 6.08
C LYS A 175 -25.35 -27.29 7.34
N ASP A 176 -25.52 -28.14 8.35
CA ASP A 176 -25.93 -27.71 9.67
C ASP A 176 -24.78 -26.97 10.36
N ASN A 177 -25.11 -26.02 11.22
CA ASN A 177 -24.11 -25.30 12.01
C ASN A 177 -23.38 -26.26 12.96
N THR A 178 -22.13 -25.95 13.24
CA THR A 178 -21.31 -26.66 14.24
C THR A 178 -20.88 -25.65 15.32
N ASP A 179 -20.18 -26.12 16.35
CA ASP A 179 -19.68 -25.22 17.41
C ASP A 179 -18.69 -24.16 16.87
N ASP A 180 -17.95 -24.50 15.80
CA ASP A 180 -16.91 -23.64 15.21
C ASP A 180 -17.38 -22.91 13.93
N GLU A 181 -18.51 -23.32 13.31
CA GLU A 181 -18.90 -22.88 11.97
C GLU A 181 -20.39 -22.54 11.88
N ASN A 182 -20.68 -21.33 11.40
CA ASN A 182 -22.05 -20.86 11.15
C ASN A 182 -22.36 -20.87 9.66
N TYR A 183 -22.96 -21.94 9.16
CA TYR A 183 -23.36 -22.06 7.75
C TYR A 183 -24.66 -21.30 7.41
N ASP A 184 -25.47 -20.93 8.41
CA ASP A 184 -26.68 -20.15 8.21
C ASP A 184 -26.39 -18.78 7.59
N GLU A 185 -25.17 -18.26 7.75
CA GLU A 185 -24.76 -17.01 7.12
C GLU A 185 -24.98 -17.01 5.60
N PHE A 186 -24.84 -18.16 4.93
CA PHE A 186 -25.01 -18.30 3.49
C PHE A 186 -26.50 -18.37 3.05
N LEU A 187 -27.43 -18.27 3.99
CA LEU A 187 -28.86 -18.11 3.76
C LEU A 187 -29.36 -16.68 4.07
N GLU A 188 -28.46 -15.83 4.60
CA GLU A 188 -28.77 -14.45 4.94
C GLU A 188 -28.65 -13.54 3.71
N GLN A 189 -29.75 -12.85 3.35
CA GLN A 189 -29.81 -12.03 2.14
C GLN A 189 -28.73 -10.95 2.07
N TYR A 190 -28.41 -10.28 3.18
CA TYR A 190 -27.38 -9.24 3.22
C TYR A 190 -25.96 -9.82 3.15
N ARG A 191 -25.75 -11.03 3.68
CA ARG A 191 -24.46 -11.73 3.54
C ARG A 191 -24.20 -12.12 2.08
N ILE A 192 -25.21 -12.69 1.42
CA ILE A 192 -25.14 -13.04 -0.01
C ILE A 192 -24.89 -11.79 -0.85
N GLN A 193 -25.60 -10.69 -0.59
CA GLN A 193 -25.37 -9.41 -1.27
C GLN A 193 -23.95 -8.93 -1.08
N GLY A 194 -23.42 -8.99 0.14
CA GLY A 194 -22.04 -8.62 0.46
C GLY A 194 -21.02 -9.47 -0.30
N LEU A 195 -21.24 -10.79 -0.40
CA LEU A 195 -20.38 -11.70 -1.15
C LEU A 195 -20.41 -11.42 -2.66
N VAL A 196 -21.59 -11.18 -3.24
CA VAL A 196 -21.71 -10.79 -4.64
C VAL A 196 -20.98 -9.48 -4.91
N LYS A 197 -21.17 -8.47 -4.05
CA LYS A 197 -20.49 -7.18 -4.15
C LYS A 197 -18.97 -7.31 -4.04
N LYS A 198 -18.48 -8.19 -3.18
CA LYS A 198 -17.07 -8.42 -2.97
C LYS A 198 -16.41 -9.11 -4.16
N TYR A 199 -16.95 -10.23 -4.60
CA TYR A 199 -16.27 -11.14 -5.52
C TYR A 199 -16.76 -11.10 -6.97
N SER A 200 -18.03 -10.71 -7.21
CA SER A 200 -18.73 -10.87 -8.50
C SER A 200 -19.43 -9.58 -8.95
N ASP A 201 -19.05 -8.42 -8.38
CA ASP A 201 -19.71 -7.14 -8.67
C ASP A 201 -19.67 -6.76 -10.15
N TYR A 202 -18.65 -7.20 -10.87
CA TYR A 202 -18.42 -6.84 -12.27
C TYR A 202 -18.63 -8.00 -13.26
N ILE A 203 -19.35 -9.03 -12.83
CA ILE A 203 -19.89 -10.03 -13.75
C ILE A 203 -20.83 -9.32 -14.74
N ARG A 204 -20.72 -9.63 -16.02
CA ARG A 204 -21.37 -8.91 -17.13
C ARG A 204 -22.88 -8.99 -17.14
N TYR A 205 -23.46 -9.96 -16.46
CA TYR A 205 -24.89 -10.24 -16.40
C TYR A 205 -25.46 -9.83 -15.04
N PRO A 206 -26.73 -9.36 -15.00
CA PRO A 206 -27.37 -9.03 -13.74
C PRO A 206 -27.50 -10.27 -12.85
N ILE A 207 -27.03 -10.15 -11.62
CA ILE A 207 -27.23 -11.10 -10.55
C ILE A 207 -28.39 -10.57 -9.71
N VAL A 208 -29.52 -11.24 -9.73
CA VAL A 208 -30.75 -10.78 -9.09
C VAL A 208 -31.14 -11.67 -7.91
N MET A 209 -31.72 -11.05 -6.90
CA MET A 209 -32.25 -11.74 -5.74
C MET A 209 -33.47 -10.98 -5.21
N ASP A 210 -34.49 -11.73 -4.79
CA ASP A 210 -35.60 -11.17 -4.03
C ASP A 210 -35.16 -10.84 -2.61
N MET A 211 -35.23 -9.57 -2.26
CA MET A 211 -34.86 -9.07 -0.95
C MET A 211 -36.08 -8.60 -0.18
N THR A 212 -36.20 -9.06 1.04
CA THR A 212 -37.18 -8.54 1.99
C THR A 212 -36.66 -7.24 2.58
N LYS A 213 -37.41 -6.16 2.41
CA LYS A 213 -37.14 -4.83 2.92
C LYS A 213 -38.30 -4.38 3.81
N SER A 214 -38.02 -3.54 4.79
CA SER A 214 -39.06 -2.94 5.63
C SER A 214 -39.25 -1.48 5.26
N ARG A 215 -40.50 -1.04 5.14
CA ARG A 215 -40.86 0.37 4.96
C ARG A 215 -41.88 0.79 6.00
N VAL A 216 -41.91 2.09 6.32
CA VAL A 216 -42.94 2.65 7.17
C VAL A 216 -44.28 2.59 6.45
N LYS A 217 -45.31 2.07 7.11
CA LYS A 217 -46.69 2.09 6.57
C LYS A 217 -47.14 3.53 6.36
N GLU A 218 -47.70 3.82 5.17
CA GLU A 218 -48.18 5.18 4.84
C GLU A 218 -49.16 5.75 5.87
N GLU A 219 -49.96 4.88 6.49
CA GLU A 219 -50.96 5.24 7.51
C GLU A 219 -50.37 5.75 8.83
N THR A 220 -49.12 5.38 9.13
CA THR A 220 -48.43 5.70 10.40
C THR A 220 -47.19 6.56 10.22
N LYS A 221 -46.95 7.06 9.01
CA LYS A 221 -45.75 7.80 8.64
C LYS A 221 -45.51 9.05 9.47
N ASP A 222 -46.58 9.74 9.86
CA ASP A 222 -46.55 10.96 10.64
C ASP A 222 -46.90 10.72 12.14
N SER A 223 -46.93 9.45 12.60
CA SER A 223 -47.21 9.13 14.00
C SER A 223 -45.94 9.10 14.85
N ASP A 224 -46.06 9.36 16.17
CA ASP A 224 -44.94 9.26 17.12
C ASP A 224 -44.34 7.85 17.23
N LYS A 225 -45.02 6.84 16.69
CA LYS A 225 -44.58 5.44 16.61
C LYS A 225 -44.94 4.88 15.24
N PRO A 226 -44.08 5.03 14.23
CA PRO A 226 -44.32 4.51 12.92
C PRO A 226 -44.33 2.96 12.95
N GLU A 227 -45.32 2.36 12.32
CA GLU A 227 -45.37 0.92 12.07
C GLU A 227 -44.66 0.60 10.79
N TYR A 228 -43.99 -0.56 10.77
CA TYR A 228 -43.27 -1.05 9.59
C TYR A 228 -44.00 -2.24 8.94
N GLU A 229 -43.93 -2.32 7.64
CA GLU A 229 -44.39 -3.49 6.86
C GLU A 229 -43.24 -4.02 6.03
N ASP A 230 -43.14 -5.34 5.93
CA ASP A 230 -42.17 -6.00 5.08
C ASP A 230 -42.73 -6.15 3.69
N TYR A 231 -41.89 -5.90 2.68
CA TYR A 231 -42.22 -6.11 1.28
C TYR A 231 -41.03 -6.78 0.58
N THR A 232 -41.29 -7.53 -0.47
CA THR A 232 -40.27 -8.19 -1.28
C THR A 232 -40.08 -7.43 -2.59
N GLU A 233 -38.82 -7.18 -2.90
CA GLU A 233 -38.39 -6.52 -4.15
C GLU A 233 -37.25 -7.27 -4.78
N THR A 234 -37.33 -7.53 -6.09
CA THR A 234 -36.22 -8.10 -6.86
C THR A 234 -35.17 -7.04 -7.10
N VAL A 235 -33.97 -7.26 -6.57
CA VAL A 235 -32.85 -6.32 -6.62
C VAL A 235 -31.70 -6.91 -7.44
N THR A 236 -31.11 -6.09 -8.31
CA THR A 236 -29.84 -6.42 -8.97
C THR A 236 -28.71 -6.15 -7.98
N LEU A 237 -27.93 -7.17 -7.65
CA LEU A 237 -26.91 -7.12 -6.61
C LEU A 237 -25.57 -6.58 -7.09
N ASN A 238 -25.24 -6.73 -8.38
CA ASN A 238 -23.96 -6.38 -8.97
C ASN A 238 -24.03 -5.13 -9.85
N SER A 239 -22.88 -4.52 -10.10
CA SER A 239 -22.74 -3.29 -10.91
C SER A 239 -22.48 -3.56 -12.39
N MET A 240 -22.10 -4.76 -12.77
CA MET A 240 -21.86 -5.28 -14.14
C MET A 240 -20.72 -4.58 -14.90
N ILE A 241 -20.73 -3.26 -15.00
CA ILE A 241 -19.76 -2.51 -15.81
C ILE A 241 -18.76 -1.83 -14.88
N PRO A 242 -17.51 -2.32 -14.82
CA PRO A 242 -16.49 -1.72 -13.99
C PRO A 242 -16.07 -0.34 -14.50
N LEU A 243 -15.86 0.60 -13.57
CA LEU A 243 -15.53 1.97 -13.87
C LEU A 243 -14.24 2.10 -14.68
N TRP A 244 -13.25 1.22 -14.43
CA TRP A 244 -11.95 1.22 -15.13
C TRP A 244 -12.00 0.64 -16.54
N GLN A 245 -13.08 -0.01 -16.92
CA GLN A 245 -13.31 -0.46 -18.31
C GLN A 245 -13.99 0.60 -19.16
N ARG A 246 -14.66 1.59 -18.54
CA ARG A 246 -15.29 2.72 -19.25
C ARG A 246 -14.22 3.65 -19.84
N ARG A 247 -14.53 4.32 -20.96
CA ARG A 247 -13.61 5.30 -21.54
C ARG A 247 -13.46 6.48 -20.58
N LYS A 248 -12.24 6.94 -20.35
CA LYS A 248 -11.93 8.06 -19.44
C LYS A 248 -12.80 9.30 -19.68
N LYS A 249 -13.16 9.60 -20.94
CA LYS A 249 -13.99 10.73 -21.31
C LYS A 249 -15.47 10.60 -20.92
N ASP A 250 -15.93 9.38 -20.66
CA ASP A 250 -17.31 9.05 -20.34
C ASP A 250 -17.54 8.90 -18.82
N VAL A 251 -16.52 9.21 -18.00
CA VAL A 251 -16.57 9.14 -16.54
C VAL A 251 -16.18 10.49 -15.95
N THR A 252 -17.01 10.99 -15.05
CA THR A 252 -16.75 12.28 -14.36
C THR A 252 -15.84 12.09 -13.16
N GLN A 253 -15.22 13.18 -12.67
CA GLN A 253 -14.40 13.14 -11.47
C GLN A 253 -15.23 12.77 -10.24
N GLU A 254 -16.49 13.22 -10.17
CA GLU A 254 -17.41 12.88 -9.09
C GLU A 254 -17.71 11.38 -9.03
N GLU A 255 -17.81 10.69 -10.18
CA GLU A 255 -17.96 9.24 -10.22
C GLU A 255 -16.71 8.53 -9.68
N TYR A 256 -15.50 9.02 -10.01
CA TYR A 256 -14.25 8.49 -9.45
C TYR A 256 -14.14 8.74 -7.94
N ASP A 257 -14.47 9.94 -7.48
CA ASP A 257 -14.44 10.30 -6.06
C ASP A 257 -15.41 9.43 -5.26
N LYS A 258 -16.64 9.26 -5.77
CA LYS A 258 -17.65 8.41 -5.16
C LYS A 258 -17.20 6.95 -5.11
N PHE A 259 -16.67 6.44 -6.21
CA PHE A 259 -16.14 5.09 -6.28
C PHE A 259 -15.02 4.87 -5.25
N TYR A 260 -14.08 5.82 -5.14
CA TYR A 260 -13.00 5.77 -4.15
C TYR A 260 -13.54 5.70 -2.72
N SER A 261 -14.47 6.60 -2.38
CA SER A 261 -15.07 6.64 -1.04
C SER A 261 -15.85 5.37 -0.69
N GLU A 262 -16.65 4.85 -1.60
CA GLU A 262 -17.45 3.64 -1.37
C GLU A 262 -16.59 2.37 -1.35
N LYS A 263 -15.64 2.24 -2.28
CA LYS A 263 -14.84 1.02 -2.45
C LYS A 263 -13.78 0.86 -1.36
N PHE A 264 -13.15 1.95 -0.95
CA PHE A 264 -12.07 1.94 0.03
C PHE A 264 -12.49 2.50 1.40
N MET A 265 -13.79 2.76 1.62
CA MET A 265 -14.35 3.35 2.85
C MET A 265 -13.63 4.64 3.26
N ALA A 266 -13.18 5.42 2.26
CA ALA A 266 -12.43 6.64 2.48
C ALA A 266 -13.37 7.81 2.80
N MET A 267 -12.99 8.63 3.78
CA MET A 267 -13.73 9.84 4.16
C MET A 267 -13.25 11.08 3.40
N ASP A 268 -12.11 10.96 2.73
CA ASP A 268 -11.48 12.01 1.93
C ASP A 268 -11.72 11.82 0.44
N LYS A 269 -11.36 12.84 -0.34
CA LYS A 269 -11.25 12.74 -1.80
C LYS A 269 -9.82 12.46 -2.18
N PRO A 270 -9.56 11.68 -3.24
CA PRO A 270 -8.21 11.44 -3.69
C PRO A 270 -7.60 12.72 -4.28
N LEU A 271 -6.32 12.97 -3.99
CA LEU A 271 -5.56 14.08 -4.63
C LEU A 271 -5.38 13.84 -6.13
N LYS A 272 -5.28 12.57 -6.51
CA LYS A 272 -5.08 12.19 -7.91
C LYS A 272 -5.77 10.87 -8.22
N THR A 273 -6.48 10.85 -9.35
CA THR A 273 -7.02 9.64 -9.97
C THR A 273 -6.19 9.31 -11.22
N ILE A 274 -5.70 8.08 -11.29
CA ILE A 274 -4.85 7.58 -12.37
C ILE A 274 -5.61 6.47 -13.08
N VAL A 275 -5.94 6.70 -14.35
CA VAL A 275 -6.57 5.69 -15.23
C VAL A 275 -5.56 5.30 -16.29
N THR A 276 -5.32 4.01 -16.42
CA THR A 276 -4.42 3.48 -17.45
C THR A 276 -5.00 2.23 -18.11
N SER A 277 -4.76 2.09 -19.40
CA SER A 277 -5.06 0.91 -20.20
C SER A 277 -3.82 0.62 -21.03
N VAL A 278 -3.29 -0.58 -20.90
CA VAL A 278 -2.09 -1.02 -21.59
C VAL A 278 -2.44 -2.25 -22.41
N GLU A 279 -2.06 -2.22 -23.68
CA GLU A 279 -2.16 -3.33 -24.63
C GLU A 279 -0.76 -3.61 -25.17
N GLY A 280 -0.26 -4.83 -25.01
CA GLY A 280 1.11 -5.17 -25.43
C GLY A 280 1.49 -6.60 -25.04
N VAL A 281 2.69 -6.80 -24.48
CA VAL A 281 3.16 -8.10 -23.96
C VAL A 281 2.25 -8.62 -22.86
N VAL A 282 1.66 -7.70 -22.10
CA VAL A 282 0.62 -7.97 -21.13
C VAL A 282 -0.47 -6.90 -21.28
N THR A 283 -1.73 -7.33 -21.27
CA THR A 283 -2.89 -6.45 -21.37
C THR A 283 -3.49 -6.27 -19.99
N TYR A 284 -3.63 -5.02 -19.55
CA TYR A 284 -4.30 -4.72 -18.28
C TYR A 284 -4.91 -3.33 -18.28
N LYS A 285 -5.89 -3.14 -17.41
CA LYS A 285 -6.46 -1.84 -17.05
C LYS A 285 -6.24 -1.58 -15.57
N ALA A 286 -5.96 -0.34 -15.22
CA ALA A 286 -5.83 0.04 -13.82
C ALA A 286 -6.51 1.38 -13.53
N LEU A 287 -7.14 1.43 -12.35
CA LEU A 287 -7.71 2.64 -11.75
C LEU A 287 -7.07 2.80 -10.37
N LEU A 288 -6.18 3.79 -10.25
CA LEU A 288 -5.40 4.03 -9.03
C LEU A 288 -5.73 5.39 -8.45
N PHE A 289 -5.61 5.50 -7.13
CA PHE A 289 -5.89 6.71 -6.37
C PHE A 289 -4.74 7.04 -5.44
N ILE A 290 -4.35 8.31 -5.40
CA ILE A 290 -3.45 8.86 -4.40
C ILE A 290 -4.33 9.54 -3.35
N PRO A 291 -4.41 9.01 -2.11
CA PRO A 291 -5.19 9.58 -1.02
C PRO A 291 -4.72 11.00 -0.64
N SER A 292 -5.59 11.79 -0.01
CA SER A 292 -5.22 13.11 0.53
C SER A 292 -4.72 13.04 1.97
N VAL A 293 -5.08 11.99 2.69
CA VAL A 293 -4.75 11.80 4.11
C VAL A 293 -4.26 10.38 4.34
N ALA A 294 -3.23 10.23 5.16
CA ALA A 294 -2.77 8.92 5.60
C ALA A 294 -3.80 8.32 6.59
N PRO A 295 -4.20 7.04 6.41
CA PRO A 295 -5.03 6.35 7.40
C PRO A 295 -4.34 6.32 8.77
N TYR A 296 -5.13 6.25 9.85
CA TYR A 296 -4.60 6.26 11.22
C TYR A 296 -3.65 5.07 11.51
N ASP A 297 -3.86 3.95 10.85
CA ASP A 297 -3.08 2.71 10.96
C ASP A 297 -1.91 2.63 9.95
N TYR A 298 -1.70 3.67 9.14
CA TYR A 298 -0.77 3.65 8.00
C TYR A 298 0.66 3.21 8.36
N TYR A 299 1.15 3.61 9.53
CA TYR A 299 2.50 3.26 10.03
C TYR A 299 2.48 2.09 11.01
N THR A 300 1.38 1.35 11.11
CA THR A 300 1.26 0.16 11.96
C THR A 300 1.47 -1.13 11.15
N LYS A 301 1.57 -2.28 11.85
CA LYS A 301 1.68 -3.59 11.22
C LYS A 301 0.34 -4.09 10.66
N GLU A 302 -0.76 -3.53 11.09
CA GLU A 302 -2.11 -3.87 10.66
C GLU A 302 -2.42 -3.31 9.27
N TYR A 303 -1.73 -2.23 8.84
CA TYR A 303 -1.93 -1.67 7.52
C TYR A 303 -1.48 -2.62 6.43
N LYS A 304 -2.42 -2.99 5.57
CA LYS A 304 -2.16 -3.86 4.41
C LYS A 304 -1.97 -3.01 3.16
N LYS A 305 -0.76 -3.09 2.59
CA LYS A 305 -0.49 -2.52 1.28
C LYS A 305 -1.05 -3.43 0.19
N GLY A 306 -1.21 -2.89 -1.00
CA GLY A 306 -1.56 -3.66 -2.19
C GLY A 306 -2.74 -3.08 -2.94
N LEU A 307 -2.87 -3.53 -4.18
CA LEU A 307 -3.98 -3.19 -5.07
C LEU A 307 -4.94 -4.37 -5.15
N GLN A 308 -6.22 -4.08 -5.34
CA GLN A 308 -7.17 -5.13 -5.67
C GLN A 308 -6.87 -5.66 -7.07
N LEU A 309 -6.73 -6.96 -7.17
CA LEU A 309 -6.46 -7.64 -8.43
C LEU A 309 -7.71 -8.34 -8.94
N TYR A 310 -8.11 -8.00 -10.14
CA TYR A 310 -9.22 -8.60 -10.87
C TYR A 310 -8.71 -9.35 -12.09
N SER A 311 -9.46 -10.37 -12.49
CA SER A 311 -9.34 -11.03 -13.79
C SER A 311 -10.73 -11.26 -14.34
N SER A 312 -11.00 -10.72 -15.54
CA SER A 312 -12.29 -10.83 -16.22
C SER A 312 -13.49 -10.43 -15.35
N GLY A 313 -13.35 -9.36 -14.55
CA GLY A 313 -14.39 -8.83 -13.67
C GLY A 313 -14.60 -9.59 -12.36
N VAL A 314 -13.76 -10.59 -12.06
CA VAL A 314 -13.79 -11.38 -10.83
C VAL A 314 -12.64 -10.96 -9.93
N LEU A 315 -12.91 -10.70 -8.66
CA LEU A 315 -11.88 -10.38 -7.67
C LEU A 315 -11.03 -11.63 -7.38
N ILE A 316 -9.73 -11.49 -7.57
CA ILE A 316 -8.72 -12.53 -7.31
C ILE A 316 -8.07 -12.30 -5.94
N MET A 317 -7.58 -11.08 -5.70
CA MET A 317 -6.92 -10.70 -4.44
C MET A 317 -7.37 -9.32 -4.00
N ASP A 318 -7.72 -9.17 -2.72
CA ASP A 318 -8.06 -7.86 -2.13
C ASP A 318 -6.85 -6.95 -1.96
N ASN A 319 -5.67 -7.55 -1.70
CA ASN A 319 -4.41 -6.84 -1.48
C ASN A 319 -3.27 -7.61 -2.15
N CYS A 320 -3.04 -7.36 -3.44
CA CYS A 320 -1.88 -7.87 -4.15
C CYS A 320 -0.67 -6.97 -3.84
N GLU A 321 0.15 -7.42 -2.89
CA GLU A 321 1.30 -6.65 -2.38
C GLU A 321 2.41 -6.50 -3.42
N GLU A 322 2.52 -7.46 -4.34
CA GLU A 322 3.53 -7.51 -5.40
C GLU A 322 3.33 -6.41 -6.45
N LEU A 323 2.15 -5.84 -6.56
CA LEU A 323 1.84 -4.76 -7.50
C LEU A 323 2.38 -3.39 -7.08
N LEU A 324 2.77 -3.23 -5.82
CA LEU A 324 3.27 -1.96 -5.30
C LEU A 324 4.59 -2.15 -4.55
N PRO A 325 5.63 -1.35 -4.87
CA PRO A 325 6.81 -1.26 -4.02
C PRO A 325 6.45 -0.61 -2.67
N GLU A 326 7.31 -0.78 -1.67
CA GLU A 326 7.05 -0.29 -0.32
C GLU A 326 6.90 1.23 -0.26
N HIS A 327 7.66 1.96 -1.07
CA HIS A 327 7.61 3.43 -1.10
C HIS A 327 6.31 4.00 -1.71
N PHE A 328 5.52 3.19 -2.43
CA PHE A 328 4.20 3.57 -2.95
C PHE A 328 3.03 2.85 -2.26
N ARG A 329 3.24 2.30 -1.07
CA ARG A 329 2.22 1.57 -0.31
C ARG A 329 0.94 2.36 -0.01
N PHE A 330 0.98 3.69 -0.11
CA PHE A 330 -0.17 4.58 0.08
C PHE A 330 -1.19 4.51 -1.07
N VAL A 331 -0.78 4.04 -2.25
CA VAL A 331 -1.68 3.99 -3.41
C VAL A 331 -2.77 2.96 -3.18
N LYS A 332 -4.01 3.34 -3.42
CA LYS A 332 -5.18 2.46 -3.44
C LYS A 332 -5.65 2.30 -4.88
N GLY A 333 -6.29 1.19 -5.17
CA GLY A 333 -6.82 1.02 -6.53
C GLY A 333 -7.02 -0.42 -6.94
N ILE A 334 -7.26 -0.56 -8.23
CA ILE A 334 -7.64 -1.81 -8.88
C ILE A 334 -6.75 -2.02 -10.10
N VAL A 335 -6.37 -3.27 -10.32
CA VAL A 335 -5.75 -3.77 -11.55
C VAL A 335 -6.61 -4.92 -12.06
N ASP A 336 -6.93 -4.90 -13.35
CA ASP A 336 -7.71 -5.93 -14.02
C ASP A 336 -6.95 -6.43 -15.24
N SER A 337 -6.63 -7.72 -15.28
CA SER A 337 -5.93 -8.37 -16.38
C SER A 337 -6.42 -9.80 -16.60
N ALA A 338 -6.69 -10.13 -17.84
CA ALA A 338 -7.05 -11.50 -18.25
C ALA A 338 -5.80 -12.39 -18.51
N ASP A 339 -4.61 -11.78 -18.65
CA ASP A 339 -3.37 -12.48 -19.05
C ASP A 339 -2.61 -13.12 -17.88
N LEU A 340 -3.15 -13.03 -16.66
CA LEU A 340 -2.50 -13.55 -15.46
C LEU A 340 -2.62 -15.07 -15.37
N SER A 341 -1.50 -15.73 -15.07
CA SER A 341 -1.45 -17.16 -14.77
C SER A 341 -1.96 -17.44 -13.36
N LEU A 342 -3.27 -17.62 -13.23
CA LEU A 342 -3.90 -17.91 -11.95
C LEU A 342 -3.63 -19.36 -11.53
N ASN A 343 -3.44 -19.60 -10.22
CA ASN A 343 -3.49 -20.95 -9.67
C ASN A 343 -4.94 -21.48 -9.61
N ILE A 344 -5.11 -22.73 -9.24
CA ILE A 344 -6.41 -23.40 -9.20
C ILE A 344 -7.40 -22.69 -8.27
N SER A 345 -6.94 -22.18 -7.11
CA SER A 345 -7.80 -21.46 -6.15
C SER A 345 -8.04 -20.00 -6.53
N ARG A 346 -7.27 -19.46 -7.46
CA ARG A 346 -7.21 -18.03 -7.78
C ARG A 346 -6.89 -17.12 -6.57
N GLU A 347 -6.33 -17.68 -5.51
CA GLU A 347 -5.96 -16.93 -4.29
C GLU A 347 -4.48 -16.58 -4.24
N MET A 348 -3.66 -17.20 -5.09
CA MET A 348 -2.22 -16.99 -5.15
C MET A 348 -1.73 -16.93 -6.61
N LEU A 349 -0.80 -16.02 -6.85
CA LEU A 349 -0.05 -15.94 -8.10
C LEU A 349 1.32 -16.55 -7.87
N GLN A 350 1.70 -17.56 -8.65
CA GLN A 350 3.03 -18.15 -8.56
C GLN A 350 3.96 -17.42 -9.54
N HIS A 351 4.88 -16.56 -9.02
CA HIS A 351 5.98 -15.92 -9.77
C HIS A 351 5.63 -15.57 -11.23
N ASP A 352 4.48 -14.90 -11.42
CA ASP A 352 4.00 -14.57 -12.75
C ASP A 352 4.82 -13.42 -13.33
N ARG A 353 5.46 -13.65 -14.48
CA ARG A 353 6.22 -12.62 -15.20
C ARG A 353 5.34 -11.44 -15.64
N HIS A 354 4.08 -11.70 -15.95
CA HIS A 354 3.10 -10.66 -16.30
C HIS A 354 2.83 -9.76 -15.11
N LEU A 355 2.68 -10.32 -13.90
CA LEU A 355 2.48 -9.54 -12.68
C LEU A 355 3.67 -8.61 -12.41
N ILE A 356 4.90 -9.10 -12.55
CA ILE A 356 6.12 -8.29 -12.41
C ILE A 356 6.13 -7.15 -13.43
N THR A 357 5.78 -7.43 -14.69
CA THR A 357 5.71 -6.40 -15.74
C THR A 357 4.64 -5.36 -15.44
N ILE A 358 3.46 -5.78 -14.96
CA ILE A 358 2.39 -4.87 -14.53
C ILE A 358 2.87 -3.99 -13.39
N ALA A 359 3.51 -4.57 -12.36
CA ALA A 359 4.04 -3.84 -11.21
C ALA A 359 5.03 -2.74 -11.62
N GLN A 360 6.01 -3.06 -12.47
CA GLN A 360 6.98 -2.10 -12.99
C GLN A 360 6.33 -0.96 -13.78
N ASN A 361 5.33 -1.27 -14.60
CA ASN A 361 4.59 -0.26 -15.35
C ASN A 361 3.76 0.65 -14.43
N ILE A 362 3.13 0.08 -13.40
CA ILE A 362 2.38 0.82 -12.38
C ILE A 362 3.30 1.74 -11.59
N GLU A 363 4.43 1.25 -11.12
CA GLU A 363 5.45 2.02 -10.41
C GLU A 363 5.90 3.23 -11.23
N LYS A 364 6.29 3.01 -12.48
CA LYS A 364 6.66 4.08 -13.42
C LYS A 364 5.53 5.08 -13.64
N LYS A 365 4.28 4.59 -13.74
CA LYS A 365 3.11 5.44 -13.94
C LYS A 365 2.85 6.32 -12.71
N ILE A 366 2.92 5.77 -11.49
CA ILE A 366 2.76 6.51 -10.24
C ILE A 366 3.85 7.59 -10.14
N LYS A 367 5.13 7.24 -10.36
CA LYS A 367 6.25 8.18 -10.36
C LYS A 367 6.00 9.36 -11.31
N ASN A 368 5.60 9.08 -12.56
CA ASN A 368 5.33 10.11 -13.55
C ASN A 368 4.18 11.02 -13.15
N GLU A 369 3.11 10.49 -12.54
CA GLU A 369 1.98 11.30 -12.08
C GLU A 369 2.35 12.16 -10.85
N LEU A 370 3.17 11.64 -9.93
CA LEU A 370 3.73 12.43 -8.82
C LEU A 370 4.64 13.53 -9.33
N THR A 371 5.51 13.24 -10.30
CA THR A 371 6.37 14.24 -10.94
C THR A 371 5.53 15.32 -11.64
N SER A 372 4.49 14.91 -12.37
CA SER A 372 3.56 15.85 -13.01
C SER A 372 2.83 16.72 -11.99
N MET A 373 2.41 16.13 -10.86
CA MET A 373 1.75 16.89 -9.78
C MET A 373 2.72 17.88 -9.13
N LEU A 374 3.98 17.48 -8.88
CA LEU A 374 5.03 18.36 -8.37
C LEU A 374 5.27 19.59 -9.27
N GLN A 375 5.25 19.39 -10.59
CA GLN A 375 5.53 20.45 -11.57
C GLN A 375 4.33 21.34 -11.86
N ASN A 376 3.12 20.80 -11.90
CA ASN A 376 1.95 21.47 -12.42
C ASN A 376 0.85 21.75 -11.37
N ASP A 377 0.95 21.14 -10.19
CA ASP A 377 -0.03 21.24 -9.09
C ASP A 377 0.68 21.16 -7.74
N ARG A 378 1.54 22.14 -7.49
CA ARG A 378 2.41 22.20 -6.31
C ARG A 378 1.64 22.12 -5.00
N GLU A 379 0.49 22.77 -4.91
CA GLU A 379 -0.32 22.79 -3.70
C GLU A 379 -0.78 21.38 -3.30
N ASN A 380 -1.31 20.62 -4.25
CA ASN A 380 -1.73 19.25 -3.99
C ASN A 380 -0.53 18.30 -3.78
N TYR A 381 0.61 18.58 -4.44
CA TYR A 381 1.84 17.83 -4.16
C TYR A 381 2.35 18.05 -2.73
N GLU A 382 2.30 19.26 -2.21
CA GLU A 382 2.69 19.55 -0.83
C GLU A 382 1.73 18.90 0.19
N LYS A 383 0.42 18.88 -0.10
CA LYS A 383 -0.54 18.09 0.71
C LYS A 383 -0.19 16.60 0.71
N PHE A 384 0.11 16.04 -0.46
CA PHE A 384 0.58 14.67 -0.61
C PHE A 384 1.87 14.43 0.18
N PHE A 385 2.86 15.29 0.02
CA PHE A 385 4.15 15.14 0.67
C PHE A 385 4.06 15.24 2.20
N ASN A 386 3.21 16.12 2.72
CA ASN A 386 2.94 16.21 4.17
C ASN A 386 2.30 14.93 4.71
N ALA A 387 1.49 14.23 3.92
CA ALA A 387 0.86 12.97 4.34
C ALA A 387 1.78 11.74 4.18
N PHE A 388 2.57 11.68 3.10
CA PHE A 388 3.29 10.47 2.67
C PHE A 388 4.78 10.69 2.37
N GLY A 389 5.32 11.89 2.54
CA GLY A 389 6.72 12.22 2.23
C GLY A 389 7.70 11.35 3.02
N ARG A 390 7.37 11.04 4.29
CA ARG A 390 8.14 10.12 5.13
C ARG A 390 8.26 8.73 4.48
N GLN A 391 7.22 8.26 3.80
CA GLN A 391 7.24 6.97 3.11
C GLN A 391 8.17 6.98 1.89
N LEU A 392 8.23 8.08 1.13
CA LEU A 392 9.17 8.24 0.03
C LEU A 392 10.62 8.25 0.53
N LYS A 393 10.88 8.98 1.61
CA LYS A 393 12.20 9.01 2.29
C LYS A 393 12.59 7.62 2.78
N TYR A 394 11.65 6.90 3.41
CA TYR A 394 11.87 5.52 3.84
C TYR A 394 12.20 4.59 2.65
N GLY A 395 11.57 4.80 1.49
CA GLY A 395 11.88 4.05 0.27
C GLY A 395 13.33 4.20 -0.21
N VAL A 396 13.97 5.36 0.06
CA VAL A 396 15.40 5.55 -0.23
C VAL A 396 16.30 4.78 0.74
N VAL A 397 15.87 4.67 2.00
CA VAL A 397 16.70 4.09 3.08
C VAL A 397 16.56 2.58 3.15
N SER A 398 15.34 2.05 3.01
CA SER A 398 14.98 0.66 3.32
C SER A 398 15.69 -0.39 2.45
N ASP A 399 16.12 -0.01 1.24
CA ASP A 399 16.78 -0.89 0.29
C ASP A 399 18.24 -0.50 0.00
N TYR A 400 18.86 0.23 0.93
CA TYR A 400 20.22 0.73 0.81
C TYR A 400 20.44 1.63 -0.42
N GLY A 401 19.40 2.36 -0.84
CA GLY A 401 19.44 3.32 -1.92
C GLY A 401 19.32 2.74 -3.33
N MET A 402 18.79 1.52 -3.48
CA MET A 402 18.55 0.95 -4.82
C MET A 402 17.54 1.77 -5.64
N HIS A 403 16.50 2.32 -5.01
CA HIS A 403 15.50 3.17 -5.67
C HIS A 403 15.76 4.69 -5.52
N LYS A 404 16.98 5.09 -5.10
CA LYS A 404 17.28 6.51 -4.87
C LYS A 404 17.11 7.38 -6.11
N GLU A 405 17.50 6.89 -7.29
CA GLU A 405 17.37 7.63 -8.55
C GLU A 405 15.90 7.82 -8.98
N GLU A 406 15.03 6.93 -8.53
CA GLU A 406 13.60 7.05 -8.79
C GLU A 406 12.92 8.03 -7.86
N LEU A 407 13.40 8.19 -6.62
CA LEU A 407 12.72 8.94 -5.57
C LEU A 407 13.33 10.30 -5.26
N GLN A 408 14.64 10.52 -5.53
CA GLN A 408 15.37 11.73 -5.12
C GLN A 408 14.74 13.05 -5.63
N ASP A 409 14.10 13.03 -6.81
CA ASP A 409 13.47 14.21 -7.38
C ASP A 409 12.05 14.47 -6.80
N LEU A 410 11.50 13.51 -6.07
CA LEU A 410 10.19 13.59 -5.42
C LEU A 410 10.29 13.97 -3.94
N ILE A 411 11.49 14.01 -3.36
CA ILE A 411 11.69 14.30 -1.94
C ILE A 411 11.86 15.79 -1.72
N MET A 412 11.26 16.30 -0.64
CA MET A 412 11.36 17.69 -0.24
C MET A 412 11.92 17.83 1.18
N PHE A 413 12.58 18.95 1.42
CA PHE A 413 13.06 19.38 2.72
C PHE A 413 12.70 20.84 2.96
N TYR A 414 12.61 21.26 4.20
CA TYR A 414 12.35 22.66 4.52
C TYR A 414 13.58 23.51 4.26
N SER A 415 13.44 24.60 3.52
CA SER A 415 14.52 25.50 3.15
C SER A 415 14.69 26.64 4.15
N SER A 416 15.92 26.93 4.56
CA SER A 416 16.25 28.09 5.38
C SER A 416 16.02 29.42 4.68
N SER A 417 16.19 29.46 3.36
CA SER A 417 16.04 30.67 2.54
C SER A 417 14.59 30.91 2.14
N GLU A 418 13.92 29.88 1.60
CA GLU A 418 12.56 29.96 1.08
C GLU A 418 11.48 29.87 2.16
N LYS A 419 11.83 29.41 3.37
CA LYS A 419 10.91 29.18 4.52
C LYS A 419 9.70 28.29 4.15
N LYS A 420 9.90 27.32 3.25
CA LYS A 420 8.95 26.35 2.77
C LYS A 420 9.64 25.06 2.34
N LEU A 421 8.85 24.05 1.99
CA LEU A 421 9.36 22.81 1.40
C LEU A 421 9.89 23.06 -0.01
N VAL A 422 11.09 22.56 -0.29
CA VAL A 422 11.77 22.62 -1.59
C VAL A 422 12.31 21.25 -1.97
N THR A 423 12.40 20.99 -3.27
CA THR A 423 13.09 19.81 -3.80
C THR A 423 14.60 19.99 -3.82
N LEU A 424 15.34 18.90 -3.95
CA LEU A 424 16.79 18.96 -4.13
C LEU A 424 17.17 19.69 -5.43
N SER A 425 16.37 19.58 -6.48
CA SER A 425 16.58 20.31 -7.73
C SER A 425 16.46 21.82 -7.51
N GLU A 426 15.37 22.27 -6.87
CA GLU A 426 15.15 23.68 -6.56
C GLU A 426 16.28 24.26 -5.70
N TYR A 427 16.82 23.47 -4.76
CA TYR A 427 17.99 23.89 -3.96
C TYR A 427 19.23 24.09 -4.85
N VAL A 428 19.57 23.07 -5.68
CA VAL A 428 20.76 23.13 -6.53
C VAL A 428 20.67 24.27 -7.54
N ASP A 429 19.48 24.56 -8.08
CA ASP A 429 19.26 25.66 -9.02
C ASP A 429 19.49 27.06 -8.39
N ARG A 430 19.42 27.16 -7.05
CA ARG A 430 19.71 28.40 -6.29
C ARG A 430 21.11 28.44 -5.69
N MET A 431 21.91 27.34 -5.79
CA MET A 431 23.26 27.31 -5.25
C MET A 431 24.13 28.42 -5.85
N LYS A 432 24.97 29.03 -5.01
CA LYS A 432 25.97 29.98 -5.48
C LYS A 432 27.12 29.27 -6.20
N GLU A 433 27.81 29.97 -7.09
CA GLU A 433 28.90 29.39 -7.91
C GLU A 433 30.06 28.85 -7.06
N ASP A 434 30.36 29.51 -5.92
CA ASP A 434 31.40 29.14 -4.97
C ASP A 434 30.96 28.06 -3.95
N GLN A 435 29.68 27.67 -3.94
CA GLN A 435 29.13 26.68 -3.02
C GLN A 435 29.47 25.27 -3.47
N LYS A 436 30.21 24.53 -2.63
CA LYS A 436 30.69 23.18 -2.94
C LYS A 436 29.67 22.09 -2.60
N PHE A 437 28.90 22.27 -1.53
CA PHE A 437 28.04 21.25 -0.93
C PHE A 437 26.59 21.67 -0.83
N ILE A 438 25.69 20.69 -0.77
CA ILE A 438 24.31 20.86 -0.32
C ILE A 438 24.34 20.80 1.20
N TYR A 439 24.12 21.94 1.87
CA TYR A 439 24.18 22.01 3.33
C TYR A 439 22.85 21.58 3.94
N PHE A 440 22.91 20.82 5.02
CA PHE A 440 21.77 20.46 5.85
C PHE A 440 22.09 20.57 7.34
N ALA A 441 21.05 20.74 8.15
CA ALA A 441 21.15 20.71 9.59
C ALA A 441 19.95 19.97 10.17
N THR A 442 20.18 19.20 11.23
CA THR A 442 19.19 18.38 11.92
C THR A 442 18.74 19.02 13.22
N GLY A 443 17.49 18.81 13.61
CA GLY A 443 16.95 19.29 14.89
C GLY A 443 15.45 19.09 14.98
N GLU A 444 14.88 19.27 16.18
CA GLU A 444 13.47 18.98 16.47
C GLU A 444 12.47 19.77 15.60
N ASN A 445 12.83 20.97 15.23
CA ASN A 445 12.00 21.82 14.38
C ASN A 445 12.82 22.94 13.70
N ALA A 446 12.23 23.60 12.72
CA ALA A 446 12.90 24.64 11.94
C ALA A 446 13.40 25.81 12.82
N ALA A 447 12.68 26.20 13.88
CA ALA A 447 13.08 27.30 14.76
C ALA A 447 14.30 26.94 15.60
N ALA A 448 14.41 25.70 16.08
CA ALA A 448 15.57 25.20 16.80
C ALA A 448 16.81 25.17 15.88
N ILE A 449 16.66 24.67 14.65
CA ILE A 449 17.76 24.63 13.67
C ILE A 449 18.20 26.05 13.29
N ASP A 450 17.29 26.99 13.20
CA ASP A 450 17.57 28.41 12.89
C ASP A 450 18.53 29.06 13.92
N THR A 451 18.53 28.59 15.13
CA THR A 451 19.36 29.12 16.23
C THR A 451 20.65 28.35 16.48
N LEU A 452 20.95 27.30 15.73
CA LEU A 452 22.15 26.49 15.91
C LEU A 452 23.41 27.27 15.54
N PRO A 453 24.40 27.40 16.47
CA PRO A 453 25.67 28.09 16.22
C PRO A 453 26.45 27.50 15.03
N GLN A 454 26.35 26.20 14.80
CA GLN A 454 27.06 25.50 13.73
C GLN A 454 26.62 25.97 12.33
N THR A 455 25.44 26.62 12.22
CA THR A 455 24.93 27.17 10.96
C THR A 455 25.38 28.58 10.66
N GLU A 456 26.02 29.27 11.63
CA GLU A 456 26.40 30.71 11.54
C GLU A 456 27.29 31.02 10.33
N LEU A 457 28.33 30.20 10.09
CA LEU A 457 29.24 30.42 8.98
C LEU A 457 28.54 30.22 7.63
N ILE A 458 27.75 29.15 7.50
CA ILE A 458 27.00 28.85 6.27
C ILE A 458 26.05 30.01 5.93
N ARG A 459 25.36 30.54 6.94
CA ARG A 459 24.45 31.68 6.81
C ARG A 459 25.17 32.97 6.50
N SER A 460 26.34 33.22 7.12
CA SER A 460 27.13 34.42 6.87
C SER A 460 27.59 34.54 5.42
N LYS A 461 27.81 33.41 4.76
CA LYS A 461 28.06 33.32 3.32
C LYS A 461 26.78 33.43 2.47
N GLY A 462 25.60 33.43 3.11
CA GLY A 462 24.31 33.45 2.46
C GLY A 462 24.02 32.18 1.69
N TYR A 463 24.51 31.02 2.16
CA TYR A 463 24.19 29.72 1.61
C TYR A 463 22.90 29.19 2.23
N GLU A 464 22.09 28.51 1.41
CA GLU A 464 20.87 27.85 1.84
C GLU A 464 21.17 26.59 2.63
N ILE A 465 20.36 26.28 3.65
CA ILE A 465 20.47 25.08 4.48
C ILE A 465 19.14 24.34 4.41
N LEU A 466 19.18 23.04 4.15
CA LEU A 466 18.02 22.16 4.28
C LEU A 466 17.83 21.78 5.75
N TYR A 467 16.63 21.97 6.27
CA TYR A 467 16.28 21.60 7.63
C TYR A 467 15.69 20.21 7.67
N CYS A 468 16.37 19.33 8.38
CA CYS A 468 16.01 17.95 8.59
C CYS A 468 15.33 17.85 9.96
N THR A 469 14.00 17.81 9.96
CA THR A 469 13.17 17.82 11.18
C THR A 469 12.53 16.46 11.46
N GLU A 470 12.66 15.50 10.56
CA GLU A 470 12.21 14.12 10.73
C GLU A 470 13.43 13.21 10.95
N GLU A 471 13.31 12.21 11.82
CA GLU A 471 14.39 11.25 12.10
C GLU A 471 14.94 10.56 10.85
N ILE A 472 14.08 10.34 9.84
CA ILE A 472 14.46 9.70 8.58
C ILE A 472 15.31 10.59 7.66
N ASP A 473 15.26 11.92 7.84
CA ASP A 473 15.85 12.89 6.92
C ASP A 473 17.35 12.70 6.73
N GLU A 474 18.08 12.59 7.83
CA GLU A 474 19.54 12.43 7.80
C GLU A 474 19.93 11.09 7.14
N PHE A 475 19.23 9.99 7.48
CA PHE A 475 19.45 8.69 6.85
C PHE A 475 19.18 8.74 5.34
N THR A 476 18.17 9.50 4.92
CA THR A 476 17.84 9.71 3.51
C THR A 476 18.98 10.40 2.77
N LEU A 477 19.50 11.52 3.32
CA LEU A 477 20.59 12.26 2.69
C LEU A 477 21.90 11.45 2.66
N GLN A 478 22.17 10.66 3.71
CA GLN A 478 23.33 9.76 3.74
C GLN A 478 23.20 8.63 2.69
N SER A 479 22.00 8.06 2.50
CA SER A 479 21.76 7.02 1.49
C SER A 479 21.85 7.58 0.06
N LEU A 480 21.41 8.82 -0.16
CA LEU A 480 21.56 9.51 -1.45
C LEU A 480 23.02 9.80 -1.77
N MET A 481 23.86 10.14 -0.79
CA MET A 481 25.28 10.49 -0.90
C MET A 481 25.56 11.75 -1.71
N THR A 482 24.97 11.88 -2.89
CA THR A 482 25.14 13.00 -3.82
C THR A 482 23.83 13.28 -4.58
N TYR A 483 23.66 14.51 -5.01
CA TYR A 483 22.60 14.90 -5.94
C TYR A 483 23.18 15.87 -7.00
N LYS A 484 22.98 15.58 -8.29
CA LYS A 484 23.58 16.35 -9.42
C LYS A 484 25.06 16.65 -9.18
N GLU A 485 25.85 15.62 -8.84
CA GLU A 485 27.30 15.68 -8.54
C GLU A 485 27.67 16.49 -7.26
N LYS A 486 26.73 17.09 -6.56
CA LYS A 486 26.95 17.81 -5.31
C LYS A 486 26.80 16.85 -4.13
N LYS A 487 27.78 16.86 -3.21
CA LYS A 487 27.72 16.08 -1.96
C LYS A 487 26.89 16.80 -0.92
N PHE A 488 26.25 16.04 -0.05
CA PHE A 488 25.62 16.58 1.15
C PHE A 488 26.64 16.84 2.24
N CYS A 489 26.50 17.95 2.96
CA CYS A 489 27.35 18.31 4.08
C CYS A 489 26.51 18.77 5.28
N SER A 490 26.61 18.04 6.39
CA SER A 490 25.97 18.46 7.64
C SER A 490 26.66 19.70 8.20
N ALA A 491 25.88 20.63 8.73
CA ALA A 491 26.40 21.77 9.49
C ALA A 491 27.21 21.33 10.73
N MET A 492 27.00 20.07 11.17
CA MET A 492 27.76 19.49 12.28
C MET A 492 29.15 18.94 11.88
N ASN A 493 29.46 18.85 10.58
CA ASN A 493 30.77 18.34 10.12
C ASN A 493 31.90 19.32 10.46
N ASP A 494 33.09 18.79 10.71
CA ASP A 494 34.27 19.57 11.02
C ASP A 494 34.70 20.49 9.86
N ASP A 495 34.66 19.97 8.64
CA ASP A 495 34.96 20.72 7.41
C ASP A 495 33.70 21.02 6.60
N LEU A 496 33.36 22.27 6.49
CA LEU A 496 32.27 22.78 5.66
C LEU A 496 32.72 23.13 4.24
N GLY A 497 34.01 23.01 3.93
CA GLY A 497 34.57 23.41 2.62
C GLY A 497 34.47 24.90 2.35
N ILE A 498 34.28 25.71 3.39
CA ILE A 498 34.18 27.17 3.34
C ILE A 498 35.49 27.77 3.75
N GLU A 499 36.10 28.59 2.90
CA GLU A 499 37.33 29.27 3.22
C GLU A 499 37.09 30.37 4.27
N THR A 500 37.83 30.31 5.36
CA THR A 500 37.86 31.32 6.43
C THR A 500 39.22 31.95 6.47
N GLU A 501 39.31 33.26 6.71
CA GLU A 501 40.59 33.93 6.94
C GLU A 501 41.18 33.43 8.25
N GLU A 502 42.34 32.74 8.20
CA GLU A 502 43.06 32.30 9.39
C GLU A 502 43.76 33.52 10.00
N ASN A 503 43.35 33.92 11.21
CA ASN A 503 44.11 34.82 12.03
C ASN A 503 45.39 34.08 12.52
N LYS A 504 46.52 34.48 11.99
CA LYS A 504 47.83 33.89 12.28
C LYS A 504 48.44 34.32 13.63
N ASP A 505 47.71 35.04 14.45
CA ASP A 505 48.21 35.56 15.71
C ASP A 505 48.00 34.54 16.85
N ASP A 506 49.12 34.13 17.53
CA ASP A 506 49.21 33.33 18.76
C ASP A 506 48.91 31.81 18.66
N GLU A 507 49.63 31.05 17.84
CA GLU A 507 49.52 29.58 17.81
C GLU A 507 49.91 28.91 19.16
N GLU A 508 50.93 29.38 19.89
CA GLU A 508 51.38 28.78 21.17
C GLU A 508 50.35 28.92 22.30
N ASN A 509 49.69 30.06 22.42
CA ASN A 509 48.65 30.29 23.45
C ASN A 509 47.37 29.52 23.14
N LYS A 510 47.06 29.30 21.88
CA LYS A 510 45.91 28.55 21.39
C LYS A 510 45.99 27.08 21.83
N ASP A 511 47.12 26.43 21.60
CA ASP A 511 47.30 25.01 21.94
C ASP A 511 47.26 24.76 23.46
N ALA A 512 47.79 25.68 24.27
CA ALA A 512 47.73 25.60 25.71
C ALA A 512 46.27 25.67 26.24
N LEU A 513 45.45 26.58 25.69
CA LEU A 513 44.04 26.70 26.06
C LEU A 513 43.23 25.45 25.68
N LEU A 514 43.39 24.94 24.45
CA LEU A 514 42.66 23.75 23.97
C LEU A 514 43.02 22.52 24.78
N THR A 515 44.33 22.35 25.10
CA THR A 515 44.81 21.26 25.95
C THR A 515 44.25 21.35 27.36
N PHE A 516 44.24 22.53 27.98
CA PHE A 516 43.68 22.76 29.31
C PHE A 516 42.18 22.37 29.37
N VAL A 517 41.40 22.80 28.38
CA VAL A 517 39.96 22.47 28.32
C VAL A 517 39.77 20.98 28.12
N LYS A 518 40.55 20.33 27.23
CA LYS A 518 40.51 18.89 27.04
C LYS A 518 40.84 18.10 28.30
N GLU A 519 41.88 18.48 29.01
CA GLU A 519 42.27 17.85 30.28
C GLU A 519 41.20 18.05 31.37
N THR A 520 40.55 19.22 31.41
CA THR A 520 39.49 19.52 32.37
C THR A 520 38.26 18.67 32.11
N LEU A 521 37.83 18.51 30.85
CA LEU A 521 36.64 17.78 30.47
C LEU A 521 36.85 16.25 30.35
N GLY A 522 38.11 15.81 30.22
CA GLY A 522 38.48 14.38 30.17
C GLY A 522 37.76 13.62 29.08
N ASP A 523 37.09 12.53 29.48
CA ASP A 523 36.38 11.63 28.58
C ASP A 523 34.99 12.15 28.09
N LYS A 524 34.56 13.33 28.62
CA LYS A 524 33.30 13.96 28.18
C LYS A 524 33.34 14.38 26.70
N VAL A 525 34.53 14.68 26.18
CA VAL A 525 34.78 15.05 24.78
C VAL A 525 35.94 14.24 24.22
N SER A 526 35.90 13.89 22.95
CA SER A 526 37.01 13.22 22.26
C SER A 526 38.14 14.21 21.95
N GLU A 527 37.77 15.43 21.61
CA GLU A 527 38.71 16.48 21.19
C GLU A 527 38.15 17.87 21.53
N VAL A 528 39.06 18.85 21.68
CA VAL A 528 38.72 20.27 21.79
C VAL A 528 39.47 21.02 20.69
N THR A 529 38.77 21.80 19.88
CA THR A 529 39.36 22.51 18.73
C THR A 529 38.95 23.98 18.70
N ALA A 530 39.75 24.79 17.99
CA ALA A 530 39.33 26.16 17.68
C ALA A 530 38.31 26.15 16.55
N SER A 531 37.16 26.75 16.78
CA SER A 531 36.09 26.79 15.79
C SER A 531 36.44 27.70 14.63
N LYS A 532 36.17 27.19 13.44
CA LYS A 532 36.17 28.00 12.20
C LYS A 532 34.74 28.41 11.79
N LYS A 533 33.70 27.94 12.51
CA LYS A 533 32.28 28.09 12.18
C LYS A 533 31.57 29.14 13.00
N LEU A 534 32.02 29.33 14.26
CA LEU A 534 31.37 30.22 15.20
C LEU A 534 31.70 31.69 14.92
N VAL A 535 30.66 32.49 14.82
CA VAL A 535 30.77 33.94 14.64
C VAL A 535 30.42 34.67 15.95
N SER A 536 29.26 34.41 16.52
CA SER A 536 28.74 35.09 17.70
C SER A 536 28.72 34.25 18.98
N HIS A 537 28.67 32.94 18.87
CA HIS A 537 28.60 32.04 20.04
C HIS A 537 30.00 31.64 20.55
N PRO A 538 30.13 31.38 21.89
CA PRO A 538 31.42 31.01 22.48
C PRO A 538 31.83 29.58 22.15
N VAL A 539 30.87 28.66 22.05
CA VAL A 539 31.11 27.22 21.92
C VAL A 539 30.05 26.55 21.07
N CYS A 540 30.38 25.43 20.47
CA CYS A 540 29.43 24.44 19.97
C CYS A 540 29.99 23.02 20.10
N LEU A 541 29.09 22.02 19.96
CA LEU A 541 29.48 20.62 19.80
C LEU A 541 29.33 20.20 18.34
N THR A 542 30.29 19.41 17.87
CA THR A 542 30.23 18.72 16.60
C THR A 542 30.47 17.23 16.82
N ALA A 543 30.00 16.41 15.87
CA ALA A 543 30.18 14.97 15.92
C ALA A 543 31.29 14.54 14.96
N LYS A 544 32.22 13.69 15.44
CA LYS A 544 33.29 13.08 14.65
C LYS A 544 32.95 11.60 14.42
N GLY A 545 33.19 11.09 13.21
CA GLY A 545 33.16 9.65 12.97
C GLY A 545 31.80 9.04 12.57
N GLY A 546 30.99 9.66 11.79
CA GLY A 546 29.88 8.98 11.08
C GLY A 546 28.55 8.79 11.84
N ILE A 547 28.52 8.97 13.16
CA ILE A 547 27.30 8.98 13.98
C ILE A 547 27.04 10.42 14.43
N SER A 548 25.88 10.97 14.02
CA SER A 548 25.44 12.29 14.48
C SER A 548 24.73 12.22 15.84
N PHE A 549 24.47 13.39 16.45
CA PHE A 549 23.71 13.44 17.70
C PHE A 549 22.27 13.00 17.54
N GLU A 550 21.64 13.22 16.38
CA GLU A 550 20.29 12.75 16.11
C GLU A 550 20.27 11.23 15.90
N MET A 551 21.27 10.68 15.24
CA MET A 551 21.45 9.22 15.16
C MET A 551 21.66 8.60 16.55
N GLU A 552 22.48 9.22 17.43
CA GLU A 552 22.65 8.78 18.81
C GLU A 552 21.30 8.73 19.54
N LYS A 553 20.48 9.79 19.42
CA LYS A 553 19.15 9.86 20.03
C LYS A 553 18.25 8.75 19.49
N TYR A 554 18.20 8.59 18.17
CA TYR A 554 17.39 7.56 17.50
C TYR A 554 17.80 6.14 17.95
N PHE A 555 19.07 5.78 17.87
CA PHE A 555 19.54 4.45 18.26
C PHE A 555 19.26 4.16 19.74
N ASN A 556 19.46 5.11 20.61
CA ASN A 556 19.17 4.95 22.04
C ASN A 556 17.67 4.86 22.33
N SER A 557 16.79 5.43 21.48
CA SER A 557 15.35 5.27 21.62
C SER A 557 14.87 3.89 21.19
N VAL A 558 15.48 3.31 20.14
CA VAL A 558 15.09 2.00 19.56
C VAL A 558 15.78 0.85 20.30
N GLN A 559 17.03 1.01 20.69
CA GLN A 559 17.85 0.02 21.39
C GLN A 559 18.64 0.65 22.56
N PRO A 560 17.98 0.90 23.69
CA PRO A 560 18.63 1.57 24.84
C PRO A 560 19.88 0.85 25.35
N ASP A 561 19.93 -0.48 25.24
CA ASP A 561 21.04 -1.31 25.69
C ASP A 561 22.30 -1.19 24.81
N ALA A 562 22.16 -0.70 23.57
CA ALA A 562 23.29 -0.54 22.65
C ALA A 562 24.23 0.60 23.07
N ASN A 563 23.75 1.57 23.87
CA ASN A 563 24.48 2.71 24.43
C ASN A 563 25.41 3.38 23.41
N MET A 564 24.91 3.61 22.20
CA MET A 564 25.67 4.21 21.11
C MET A 564 25.84 5.70 21.38
N LYS A 565 27.10 6.17 21.33
CA LYS A 565 27.46 7.58 21.57
C LYS A 565 28.22 8.13 20.38
N ALA A 566 27.83 9.32 19.92
CA ALA A 566 28.62 10.10 18.97
C ALA A 566 29.90 10.59 19.62
N GLN A 567 30.99 10.61 18.88
CA GLN A 567 32.25 11.21 19.36
C GLN A 567 32.11 12.73 19.38
N ARG A 568 32.07 13.30 20.57
CA ARG A 568 31.85 14.74 20.80
C ARG A 568 33.14 15.52 20.64
N VAL A 569 33.14 16.49 19.75
CA VAL A 569 34.22 17.49 19.63
C VAL A 569 33.67 18.83 20.11
N LEU A 570 34.37 19.46 21.09
CA LEU A 570 34.02 20.81 21.55
C LEU A 570 34.77 21.83 20.72
N GLU A 571 34.07 22.70 20.05
CA GLU A 571 34.67 23.82 19.32
C GLU A 571 34.56 25.11 20.12
N LEU A 572 35.68 25.82 20.27
CA LEU A 572 35.77 27.09 20.98
C LEU A 572 35.96 28.26 20.01
N ASN A 573 35.17 29.32 20.17
CA ASN A 573 35.39 30.59 19.49
C ASN A 573 36.43 31.41 20.28
N LEU A 574 37.69 31.37 19.86
CA LEU A 574 38.79 32.03 20.53
C LEU A 574 38.67 33.56 20.57
N SER A 575 37.89 34.16 19.70
CA SER A 575 37.64 35.60 19.68
C SER A 575 36.55 36.06 20.65
N HIS A 576 35.75 35.10 21.17
CA HIS A 576 34.60 35.42 22.01
C HIS A 576 35.03 35.87 23.43
N PRO A 577 34.40 36.93 24.00
CA PRO A 577 34.78 37.47 25.31
C PRO A 577 34.79 36.42 26.45
N ALA A 578 33.85 35.47 26.46
CA ALA A 578 33.79 34.42 27.48
C ALA A 578 35.01 33.47 27.42
N VAL A 579 35.46 33.12 26.20
CA VAL A 579 36.63 32.25 26.00
C VAL A 579 37.92 33.00 26.37
N LYS A 580 38.07 34.28 25.99
CA LYS A 580 39.20 35.13 26.41
C LYS A 580 39.29 35.29 27.91
N LYS A 581 38.14 35.45 28.58
CA LYS A 581 38.08 35.55 30.02
C LYS A 581 38.48 34.23 30.72
N MET A 582 38.12 33.09 30.15
CA MET A 582 38.59 31.78 30.62
C MET A 582 40.12 31.68 30.48
N GLU A 583 40.70 32.15 29.38
CA GLU A 583 42.16 32.19 29.18
C GLU A 583 42.88 33.06 30.22
N GLU A 584 42.31 34.22 30.60
CA GLU A 584 42.81 35.05 31.67
C GLU A 584 42.81 34.31 33.03
N PHE A 585 41.74 33.54 33.31
CA PHE A 585 41.64 32.76 34.54
C PHE A 585 42.61 31.58 34.59
N ILE A 586 42.98 30.98 33.47
CA ILE A 586 44.04 29.95 33.45
C ILE A 586 45.32 30.47 34.08
N LYS A 587 45.65 31.78 33.92
CA LYS A 587 46.86 32.44 34.44
C LYS A 587 46.69 32.93 35.87
N SER A 588 45.42 33.20 36.33
CA SER A 588 45.18 33.88 37.64
C SER A 588 44.36 33.02 38.62
N ASP A 589 43.49 32.18 38.19
CA ASP A 589 42.60 31.36 39.03
C ASP A 589 42.16 30.08 38.25
N VAL A 590 42.99 29.06 38.34
CA VAL A 590 42.84 27.79 37.60
C VAL A 590 41.52 27.09 37.94
N ASP A 591 41.05 27.15 39.19
CA ASP A 591 39.81 26.50 39.61
C ASP A 591 38.59 27.18 38.98
N ARG A 592 38.64 28.50 38.85
CA ARG A 592 37.59 29.26 38.14
C ARG A 592 37.63 28.99 36.65
N ALA A 593 38.81 28.86 36.04
CA ALA A 593 38.96 28.48 34.64
C ALA A 593 38.34 27.11 34.34
N LYS A 594 38.51 26.10 35.22
CA LYS A 594 37.87 24.78 35.10
C LYS A 594 36.35 24.88 35.13
N LYS A 595 35.79 25.66 36.06
CA LYS A 595 34.34 25.89 36.12
C LYS A 595 33.80 26.53 34.84
N TYR A 596 34.54 27.49 34.25
CA TYR A 596 34.19 28.08 32.96
C TYR A 596 34.14 27.02 31.84
N ALA A 597 35.13 26.15 31.77
CA ALA A 597 35.17 25.07 30.78
C ALA A 597 33.97 24.11 30.92
N GLU A 598 33.61 23.72 32.13
CA GLU A 598 32.44 22.88 32.45
C GLU A 598 31.11 23.57 32.09
N VAL A 599 30.97 24.86 32.40
CA VAL A 599 29.79 25.64 32.05
C VAL A 599 29.64 25.76 30.52
N LEU A 600 30.73 26.08 29.81
CA LEU A 600 30.71 26.19 28.35
C LEU A 600 30.38 24.86 27.69
N TYR A 601 30.91 23.74 28.19
CA TYR A 601 30.57 22.41 27.71
C TYR A 601 29.08 22.09 27.95
N SER A 602 28.56 22.38 29.13
CA SER A 602 27.15 22.16 29.47
C SER A 602 26.22 23.02 28.60
N GLN A 603 26.60 24.25 28.29
CA GLN A 603 25.88 25.10 27.36
C GLN A 603 25.88 24.52 25.93
N ALA A 604 27.03 23.99 25.50
CA ALA A 604 27.13 23.35 24.19
C ALA A 604 26.25 22.09 24.09
N LEU A 605 26.11 21.30 25.18
CA LEU A 605 25.15 20.18 25.25
C LEU A 605 23.71 20.66 25.09
N LEU A 606 23.30 21.69 25.85
CA LEU A 606 21.96 22.26 25.78
C LEU A 606 21.61 22.76 24.37
N ILE A 607 22.56 23.48 23.75
CA ILE A 607 22.39 23.99 22.37
C ILE A 607 22.24 22.83 21.38
N ALA A 608 22.99 21.75 21.57
CA ALA A 608 22.89 20.54 20.72
C ALA A 608 21.64 19.69 21.01
N GLY A 609 20.76 20.11 21.94
CA GLY A 609 19.58 19.34 22.35
C GLY A 609 19.92 18.03 23.06
N LEU A 610 21.13 17.96 23.69
CA LEU A 610 21.58 16.79 24.45
C LEU A 610 21.26 16.99 25.93
N PRO A 611 20.91 15.93 26.66
CA PRO A 611 20.61 16.04 28.09
C PRO A 611 21.86 16.36 28.89
N LEU A 612 21.70 17.20 29.92
CA LEU A 612 22.71 17.39 30.96
C LEU A 612 22.69 16.18 31.89
N GLU A 613 23.90 15.65 32.24
CA GLU A 613 24.01 14.54 33.21
C GLU A 613 23.53 14.98 34.60
N ASN A 614 23.84 16.20 35.01
CA ASN A 614 23.46 16.78 36.29
C ASN A 614 23.03 18.27 36.14
N PRO A 615 21.72 18.57 35.92
CA PRO A 615 21.23 19.94 35.78
C PRO A 615 21.46 20.82 37.03
N SER A 616 21.42 20.21 38.25
CA SER A 616 21.66 20.94 39.48
C SER A 616 23.11 21.42 39.60
N GLU A 617 24.07 20.57 39.29
CA GLU A 617 25.49 20.91 39.25
C GLU A 617 25.80 22.02 38.26
N TYR A 618 25.17 21.96 37.06
CA TYR A 618 25.28 23.04 36.08
C TYR A 618 24.80 24.39 36.68
N THR A 619 23.66 24.37 37.37
CA THR A 619 23.12 25.59 38.01
C THR A 619 24.08 26.14 39.08
N ASP A 620 24.64 25.25 39.93
CA ASP A 620 25.60 25.63 40.97
C ASP A 620 26.88 26.19 40.37
N LEU A 621 27.39 25.58 39.28
CA LEU A 621 28.55 26.08 38.55
C LEU A 621 28.32 27.48 37.98
N VAL A 622 27.16 27.69 37.30
CA VAL A 622 26.80 29.01 36.76
C VAL A 622 26.76 30.06 37.89
N CYS A 623 26.05 29.78 39.01
CA CYS A 623 25.99 30.70 40.14
C CYS A 623 27.34 30.97 40.75
N SER A 624 28.29 30.02 40.75
CA SER A 624 29.63 30.18 41.34
C SER A 624 30.57 31.05 40.52
N ILE A 625 30.31 31.25 39.23
CA ILE A 625 31.14 32.08 38.34
C ILE A 625 30.55 33.48 38.09
N MET A 626 29.25 33.68 38.37
CA MET A 626 28.62 35.01 38.40
C MET A 626 29.13 35.86 39.56
#